data_ef04f81377a8cad67bdafc444502bee0
#
_entry.id   ef04f81377a8cad67bdafc444502bee0
#
_cell.length_a   1.000
_cell.length_b   1.000
_cell.length_c   1.000
_cell.angle_alpha   90.00
_cell.angle_beta   90.00
_cell.angle_gamma   90.00
#
_symmetry.space_group_name_H-M   'P 1'
#
loop_
_entity.id
_entity.type
_entity.pdbx_description
1 polymer ?
#
loop_
_entity_poly.entity_id
_entity_poly.type
_entity_poly.pdbx_seq_one_letter_code
_entity_poly.pdbx_strand_id
1 'polypeptide(L)' 'MFNIIKRYHDRGIYSKENVAVFVASGKITAEQYKEITGTEYIS' A
#
# COMPACT_ATOMS: atom_id res chain seq x y z
N MET A 1 5.10 -2.22 -9.80
CA MET A 1 4.58 -1.21 -8.84
C MET A 1 4.36 -1.79 -7.44
N PHE A 2 3.66 -2.90 -7.37
CA PHE A 2 3.36 -3.53 -6.09
C PHE A 2 4.62 -3.87 -5.27
N ASN A 3 5.60 -4.51 -5.89
CA ASN A 3 6.80 -4.94 -5.17
C ASN A 3 7.61 -3.76 -4.63
N ILE A 4 7.64 -2.67 -5.37
CA ILE A 4 8.37 -1.48 -4.96
C ILE A 4 7.68 -0.84 -3.76
N ILE A 5 6.36 -0.74 -3.81
CA ILE A 5 5.58 -0.15 -2.74
C ILE A 5 5.71 -0.98 -1.47
N LYS A 6 5.63 -2.30 -1.60
CA LYS A 6 5.77 -3.20 -0.47
C LYS A 6 7.14 -3.07 0.18
N ARG A 7 8.17 -3.02 -0.64
CA ARG A 7 9.54 -2.88 -0.13
C ARG A 7 9.72 -1.58 0.64
N TYR A 8 9.21 -0.49 0.11
CA TYR A 8 9.35 0.81 0.75
C TYR A 8 8.53 0.90 2.02
N HIS A 9 7.38 0.25 2.04
CA HIS A 9 6.59 0.19 3.27
C HIS A 9 7.33 -0.61 4.35
N ASP A 10 7.93 -1.74 3.98
CA ASP A 10 8.69 -2.56 4.91
C ASP A 10 9.87 -1.79 5.49
N ARG A 11 10.43 -0.87 4.74
CA ARG A 11 11.55 -0.04 5.18
C ARG A 11 11.10 1.19 5.96
N GLY A 12 9.80 1.41 6.05
CA GLY A 12 9.27 2.56 6.76
C GLY A 12 9.26 3.85 5.95
N ILE A 13 9.56 3.78 4.65
CA ILE A 13 9.55 4.97 3.78
C ILE A 13 8.11 5.38 3.50
N TYR A 14 7.24 4.41 3.21
CA TYR A 14 5.82 4.66 2.97
C TYR A 14 5.02 4.22 4.17
N SER A 15 4.20 5.11 4.70
CA SER A 15 3.25 4.76 5.76
C SER A 15 2.01 4.11 5.14
N LYS A 16 1.12 3.62 6.00
CA LYS A 16 -0.16 3.07 5.52
C LYS A 16 -0.92 4.10 4.70
N GLU A 17 -0.86 5.36 5.11
CA GLU A 17 -1.55 6.44 4.39
C GLU A 17 -0.97 6.63 3.00
N ASN A 18 0.34 6.53 2.85
CA ASN A 18 0.96 6.61 1.53
C ASN A 18 0.52 5.46 0.65
N VAL A 19 0.46 4.23 1.20
CA VAL A 19 0.01 3.08 0.44
C VAL A 19 -1.45 3.24 0.04
N ALA A 20 -2.28 3.82 0.92
CA ALA A 20 -3.68 4.08 0.61
C ALA A 20 -3.83 5.05 -0.56
N VAL A 21 -2.95 6.03 -0.66
CA VAL A 21 -2.96 6.95 -1.79
C VAL A 21 -2.73 6.19 -3.10
N PHE A 22 -1.85 5.19 -3.09
CA PHE A 22 -1.62 4.38 -4.29
C PHE A 22 -2.88 3.58 -4.67
N VAL A 23 -3.65 3.13 -3.69
CA VAL A 23 -4.92 2.46 -3.97
C VAL A 23 -5.89 3.45 -4.61
N ALA A 24 -6.02 4.62 -4.03
CA ALA A 24 -6.95 5.64 -4.52
C ALA A 24 -6.60 6.10 -5.94
N SER A 25 -5.31 6.13 -6.27
CA SER A 25 -4.88 6.54 -7.59
C SER A 25 -4.88 5.40 -8.62
N GLY A 26 -5.25 4.20 -8.20
CA GLY A 26 -5.34 3.05 -9.11
C GLY A 26 -4.02 2.36 -9.38
N LYS A 27 -2.98 2.66 -8.63
CA LYS A 27 -1.67 2.02 -8.81
C LYS A 27 -1.64 0.60 -8.26
N ILE A 28 -2.38 0.36 -7.19
CA ILE A 28 -2.53 -0.97 -6.58
C ILE A 28 -3.99 -1.16 -6.19
N THR A 29 -4.34 -2.41 -5.86
CA THR A 29 -5.70 -2.74 -5.44
C THR A 29 -5.81 -2.73 -3.92
N ALA A 30 -7.05 -2.77 -3.41
CA ALA A 30 -7.30 -2.88 -1.99
C ALA A 30 -6.72 -4.16 -1.41
N GLU A 31 -6.75 -5.24 -2.18
CA GLU A 31 -6.16 -6.50 -1.75
C GLU A 31 -4.66 -6.39 -1.60
N GLN A 32 -4.02 -5.67 -2.52
CA GLN A 32 -2.58 -5.44 -2.45
C GLN A 32 -2.22 -4.56 -1.26
N TYR A 33 -3.06 -3.58 -0.96
CA TYR A 33 -2.88 -2.76 0.23
C TYR A 33 -2.85 -3.63 1.48
N LYS A 34 -3.79 -4.56 1.60
CA LYS A 34 -3.86 -5.46 2.74
C LYS A 34 -2.61 -6.33 2.83
N GLU A 35 -2.12 -6.82 1.70
CA GLU A 35 -0.89 -7.62 1.68
C GLU A 35 0.32 -6.81 2.13
N ILE A 36 0.38 -5.56 1.75
CA ILE A 36 1.51 -4.71 2.08
C ILE A 36 1.48 -4.28 3.54
N THR A 37 0.34 -3.81 4.00
CA THR A 37 0.24 -3.20 5.33
C THR A 37 -0.24 -4.17 6.41
N GLY A 38 -0.86 -5.27 6.00
CA GLY A 38 -1.48 -6.18 6.94
C GLY A 38 -2.81 -5.67 7.49
N THR A 39 -3.31 -4.59 6.95
CA THR A 39 -4.55 -3.96 7.40
C THR A 39 -5.51 -3.84 6.22
N GLU A 40 -6.78 -4.11 6.47
CA GLU A 40 -7.80 -4.01 5.43
C GLU A 40 -7.95 -2.55 4.98
N TYR A 41 -8.05 -2.35 3.66
CA TYR A 41 -8.23 -1.00 3.13
C TYR A 41 -9.67 -0.55 3.34
N ILE A 42 -9.82 0.60 3.96
CA ILE A 42 -11.12 1.22 4.18
C ILE A 42 -11.09 2.56 3.46
N SER A 43 -11.93 2.70 2.45
CA SER A 43 -12.00 3.92 1.66
C SER A 43 -12.90 4.96 2.30
#